data_a640df4034e0de30f4ade3923599a3e9
#
_entry.id   a640df4034e0de30f4ade3923599a3e9
#
_cell.length_a   1.000
_cell.length_b   1.000
_cell.length_c   1.000
_cell.angle_alpha   90.00
_cell.angle_beta   90.00
_cell.angle_gamma   90.00
#
_symmetry.space_group_name_H-M   'P 1'
#
loop_
_entity.id
_entity.type
_entity.pdbx_description
1 polymer ?
#
loop_
_entity_poly.entity_id
_entity_poly.type
_entity_poly.pdbx_seq_one_letter_code
_entity_poly.pdbx_strand_id
1 'polypeptide(L)'
;MSKRKNTSTTPQSPTSSLTKEQKRYGTAFWIVLTLILYGLGLLADTISPHGPSRFRWLVFSYGIAFLFMFACIAAITYLFQWFDKRERAGTAMGLHKRATALVIPVLILIPSAYNALGYGTRVVFDLFTGPQTVTVSSCTREIVSRREPHGRYRTVSVADYHFIMTLADGTTRQTVIDSRVFLDDRRIDEVLYSACVKNPGTTSMTLDVYYYSWIIDQARLD
;
A
#
# COMPACT_ATOMS: atom_id res chain seq x y z
N MET A 1 33.17 -61.69 41.70
CA MET A 1 32.89 -61.21 40.34
C MET A 1 31.66 -60.34 40.39
N SER A 2 31.83 -59.04 40.47
CA SER A 2 30.73 -58.05 40.57
C SER A 2 30.49 -57.42 39.21
N LYS A 3 29.31 -57.60 38.58
CA LYS A 3 28.91 -56.96 37.32
C LYS A 3 28.45 -55.51 37.57
N ARG A 4 29.26 -54.50 37.19
CA ARG A 4 28.84 -53.13 37.12
C ARG A 4 27.86 -52.97 35.92
N LYS A 5 26.59 -52.63 36.20
CA LYS A 5 25.63 -52.12 35.21
C LYS A 5 25.98 -50.65 34.88
N ASN A 6 26.49 -50.40 33.69
CA ASN A 6 26.57 -49.06 33.13
C ASN A 6 25.18 -48.64 32.68
N THR A 7 24.53 -47.77 33.43
CA THR A 7 23.35 -47.03 33.01
C THR A 7 23.82 -45.79 32.23
N SER A 8 23.83 -45.88 30.91
CA SER A 8 24.02 -44.71 30.03
C SER A 8 22.73 -43.88 30.03
N THR A 9 22.72 -42.82 30.81
CA THR A 9 21.69 -41.75 30.71
C THR A 9 21.99 -40.92 29.49
N THR A 10 21.25 -41.18 28.42
CA THR A 10 21.21 -40.31 27.24
C THR A 10 20.55 -38.97 27.63
N PRO A 11 21.20 -37.82 27.43
CA PRO A 11 20.55 -36.54 27.70
C PRO A 11 19.42 -36.34 26.69
N GLN A 12 18.19 -36.36 27.17
CA GLN A 12 17.01 -35.94 26.40
C GLN A 12 17.17 -34.45 26.07
N SER A 13 17.37 -34.13 24.77
CA SER A 13 17.28 -32.78 24.29
C SER A 13 15.88 -32.23 24.57
N PRO A 14 15.75 -31.02 25.15
CA PRO A 14 14.45 -30.37 25.30
C PRO A 14 13.93 -29.98 23.92
N THR A 15 13.13 -30.85 23.32
CA THR A 15 12.25 -30.47 22.21
C THR A 15 11.22 -29.49 22.79
N SER A 16 11.50 -28.18 22.72
CA SER A 16 10.52 -27.15 23.01
C SER A 16 9.41 -27.22 21.96
N SER A 17 8.48 -28.12 22.15
CA SER A 17 7.20 -28.10 21.44
C SER A 17 6.53 -26.79 21.84
N LEU A 18 6.34 -25.88 20.85
CA LEU A 18 5.49 -24.70 21.02
C LEU A 18 4.21 -25.14 21.72
N THR A 19 3.94 -24.58 22.91
CA THR A 19 2.75 -24.90 23.67
C THR A 19 1.51 -24.66 22.84
N LYS A 20 0.43 -25.39 23.04
CA LYS A 20 -0.85 -25.17 22.31
C LYS A 20 -1.30 -23.72 22.35
N GLU A 21 -0.98 -22.99 23.40
CA GLU A 21 -1.25 -21.56 23.57
C GLU A 21 -0.45 -20.69 22.61
N GLN A 22 0.85 -20.90 22.46
CA GLN A 22 1.67 -20.13 21.51
C GLN A 22 1.21 -20.29 20.07
N LYS A 23 0.71 -21.47 19.68
CA LYS A 23 0.10 -21.69 18.36
C LYS A 23 -1.23 -20.94 18.22
N ARG A 24 -2.05 -20.87 19.28
CA ARG A 24 -3.30 -20.12 19.30
C ARG A 24 -3.07 -18.61 19.16
N TYR A 25 -2.13 -18.05 19.90
CA TYR A 25 -1.78 -16.62 19.80
C TYR A 25 -1.24 -16.26 18.40
N GLY A 26 -0.41 -17.10 17.80
CA GLY A 26 0.06 -16.92 16.44
C GLY A 26 -1.08 -16.86 15.43
N THR A 27 -2.04 -17.78 15.50
CA THR A 27 -3.20 -17.80 14.59
C THR A 27 -4.11 -16.60 14.81
N ALA A 28 -4.41 -16.26 16.07
CA ALA A 28 -5.23 -15.09 16.40
C ALA A 28 -4.60 -13.78 15.90
N PHE A 29 -3.29 -13.61 16.04
CA PHE A 29 -2.56 -12.47 15.52
C PHE A 29 -2.73 -12.31 14.00
N TRP A 30 -2.59 -13.41 13.24
CA TRP A 30 -2.75 -13.37 11.79
C TRP A 30 -4.18 -13.05 11.35
N ILE A 31 -5.18 -13.57 12.06
CA ILE A 31 -6.59 -13.27 11.79
C ILE A 31 -6.86 -11.77 12.02
N VAL A 32 -6.44 -11.24 13.17
CA VAL A 32 -6.62 -9.82 13.51
C VAL A 32 -5.90 -8.91 12.51
N LEU A 33 -4.66 -9.26 12.16
CA LEU A 33 -3.89 -8.49 11.15
C LEU A 33 -4.59 -8.49 9.79
N THR A 34 -5.10 -9.64 9.34
CA THR A 34 -5.85 -9.75 8.07
C THR A 34 -7.12 -8.90 8.10
N LEU A 35 -7.87 -8.93 9.21
CA LEU A 35 -9.09 -8.11 9.37
C LEU A 35 -8.78 -6.61 9.37
N ILE A 36 -7.68 -6.19 10.01
CA ILE A 36 -7.22 -4.79 9.99
C ILE A 36 -6.85 -4.38 8.56
N LEU A 37 -6.05 -5.17 7.85
CA LEU A 37 -5.64 -4.85 6.47
C LEU A 37 -6.85 -4.82 5.52
N TYR A 38 -7.80 -5.74 5.67
CA TYR A 38 -9.03 -5.74 4.90
C TYR A 38 -9.89 -4.51 5.20
N GLY A 39 -10.07 -4.16 6.48
CA GLY A 39 -10.78 -2.96 6.90
C GLY A 39 -10.15 -1.67 6.37
N LEU A 40 -8.81 -1.58 6.38
CA LEU A 40 -8.08 -0.46 5.78
C LEU A 40 -8.30 -0.38 4.26
N GLY A 41 -8.34 -1.53 3.57
CA GLY A 41 -8.68 -1.58 2.14
C GLY A 41 -10.07 -1.02 1.84
N LEU A 42 -11.07 -1.44 2.61
CA LEU A 42 -12.45 -0.92 2.46
C LEU A 42 -12.55 0.59 2.74
N LEU A 43 -11.80 1.10 3.72
CA LEU A 43 -11.76 2.54 4.00
C LEU A 43 -11.13 3.34 2.86
N ALA A 44 -10.14 2.78 2.16
CA ALA A 44 -9.50 3.44 1.02
C ALA A 44 -10.49 3.78 -0.10
N ASP A 45 -11.48 2.91 -0.32
CA ASP A 45 -12.50 3.09 -1.37
C ASP A 45 -13.52 4.17 -1.01
N THR A 46 -13.63 4.56 0.27
CA THR A 46 -14.56 5.61 0.72
C THR A 46 -13.94 7.00 0.72
N ILE A 47 -12.60 7.11 0.57
CA ILE A 47 -11.89 8.38 0.61
C ILE A 47 -11.86 9.00 -0.79
N SER A 48 -12.17 10.29 -0.86
CA SER A 48 -12.10 11.07 -2.09
C SER A 48 -10.75 10.87 -2.82
N PRO A 49 -10.73 10.78 -4.17
CA PRO A 49 -9.49 10.63 -4.93
C PRO A 49 -8.59 11.88 -4.86
N HIS A 50 -9.12 13.02 -4.44
CA HIS A 50 -8.42 14.30 -4.32
C HIS A 50 -8.72 14.98 -2.98
N GLY A 51 -7.94 15.99 -2.64
CA GLY A 51 -8.07 16.75 -1.42
C GLY A 51 -7.08 16.33 -0.33
N PRO A 52 -6.98 17.10 0.76
CA PRO A 52 -6.01 16.87 1.83
C PRO A 52 -6.27 15.55 2.59
N SER A 53 -7.52 15.07 2.65
CA SER A 53 -7.86 13.78 3.25
C SER A 53 -7.22 12.62 2.48
N ARG A 54 -7.21 12.69 1.14
CA ARG A 54 -6.56 11.69 0.29
C ARG A 54 -5.07 11.65 0.51
N PHE A 55 -4.42 12.80 0.55
CA PHE A 55 -2.98 12.85 0.80
C PHE A 55 -2.60 12.27 2.16
N ARG A 56 -3.31 12.64 3.24
CA ARG A 56 -3.10 12.08 4.58
C ARG A 56 -3.26 10.56 4.60
N TRP A 57 -4.28 10.05 3.90
CA TRP A 57 -4.50 8.62 3.77
C TRP A 57 -3.34 7.91 3.07
N LEU A 58 -2.82 8.51 1.99
CA LEU A 58 -1.68 7.94 1.27
C LEU A 58 -0.41 7.94 2.14
N VAL A 59 -0.14 9.03 2.85
CA VAL A 59 0.99 9.09 3.80
C VAL A 59 0.88 7.97 4.85
N PHE A 60 -0.31 7.77 5.41
CA PHE A 60 -0.56 6.70 6.37
C PHE A 60 -0.39 5.30 5.75
N SER A 61 -1.01 5.06 4.60
CA SER A 61 -0.99 3.77 3.88
C SER A 61 0.42 3.38 3.45
N TYR A 62 1.16 4.30 2.83
CA TYR A 62 2.55 4.03 2.42
C TYR A 62 3.52 4.00 3.59
N GLY A 63 3.25 4.78 4.66
CA GLY A 63 3.96 4.66 5.93
C GLY A 63 3.90 3.24 6.49
N ILE A 64 2.72 2.62 6.47
CA ILE A 64 2.55 1.21 6.85
C ILE A 64 3.34 0.28 5.92
N ALA A 65 3.30 0.50 4.59
CA ALA A 65 4.05 -0.31 3.63
C ALA A 65 5.57 -0.25 3.90
N PHE A 66 6.12 0.92 4.20
CA PHE A 66 7.52 1.09 4.62
C PHE A 66 7.83 0.33 5.91
N LEU A 67 6.96 0.43 6.94
CA LEU A 67 7.14 -0.31 8.18
C LEU A 67 7.16 -1.82 7.96
N PHE A 68 6.26 -2.36 7.16
CA PHE A 68 6.26 -3.78 6.81
C PHE A 68 7.51 -4.18 6.04
N MET A 69 7.95 -3.38 5.09
CA MET A 69 9.19 -3.62 4.35
C MET A 69 10.39 -3.74 5.29
N PHE A 70 10.58 -2.77 6.19
CA PHE A 70 11.69 -2.80 7.15
C PHE A 70 11.57 -3.94 8.16
N ALA A 71 10.36 -4.23 8.65
CA ALA A 71 10.10 -5.35 9.55
C ALA A 71 10.44 -6.70 8.90
N CYS A 72 10.09 -6.88 7.61
CA CYS A 72 10.44 -8.10 6.87
C CYS A 72 11.95 -8.22 6.65
N ILE A 73 12.64 -7.14 6.30
CA ILE A 73 14.11 -7.14 6.17
C ILE A 73 14.76 -7.53 7.50
N ALA A 74 14.32 -6.92 8.61
CA ALA A 74 14.83 -7.24 9.94
C ALA A 74 14.56 -8.72 10.32
N ALA A 75 13.35 -9.23 10.02
CA ALA A 75 12.99 -10.62 10.28
C ALA A 75 13.86 -11.60 9.47
N ILE A 76 14.09 -11.32 8.18
CA ILE A 76 14.96 -12.11 7.31
C ILE A 76 16.39 -12.12 7.86
N THR A 77 16.92 -10.94 8.20
CA THR A 77 18.27 -10.82 8.77
C THR A 77 18.41 -11.61 10.09
N TYR A 78 17.40 -11.49 10.96
CA TYR A 78 17.36 -12.24 12.21
C TYR A 78 17.33 -13.76 11.98
N LEU A 79 16.50 -14.24 11.02
CA LEU A 79 16.43 -15.65 10.66
C LEU A 79 17.77 -16.19 10.16
N PHE A 80 18.50 -15.44 9.32
CA PHE A 80 19.83 -15.84 8.87
C PHE A 80 20.81 -15.97 10.03
N GLN A 81 20.88 -14.96 10.92
CA GLN A 81 21.73 -15.01 12.10
C GLN A 81 21.39 -16.18 13.02
N TRP A 82 20.10 -16.49 13.15
CA TRP A 82 19.63 -17.61 13.95
C TRP A 82 20.00 -18.98 13.33
N PHE A 83 19.93 -19.09 11.98
CA PHE A 83 20.38 -20.29 11.27
C PHE A 83 21.88 -20.50 11.46
N ASP A 84 22.68 -19.46 11.31
CA ASP A 84 24.14 -19.54 11.52
C ASP A 84 24.51 -19.95 12.95
N LYS A 85 23.83 -19.39 13.96
CA LYS A 85 24.06 -19.79 15.36
C LYS A 85 23.76 -21.28 15.58
N ARG A 86 22.67 -21.79 14.99
CA ARG A 86 22.30 -23.22 15.09
C ARG A 86 23.30 -24.12 14.36
N GLU A 87 23.78 -23.69 13.23
CA GLU A 87 24.78 -24.44 12.47
C GLU A 87 26.09 -24.56 13.26
N ARG A 88 26.57 -23.46 13.85
CA ARG A 88 27.76 -23.46 14.75
C ARG A 88 27.58 -24.32 16.01
N ALA A 89 26.33 -24.44 16.48
CA ALA A 89 26.00 -25.29 17.63
C ALA A 89 25.82 -26.77 17.26
N GLY A 90 26.08 -27.20 16.02
CA GLY A 90 25.91 -28.59 15.57
C GLY A 90 24.45 -29.02 15.42
N THR A 91 23.48 -28.10 15.54
CA THR A 91 22.02 -28.36 15.42
C THR A 91 21.44 -27.80 14.14
N ALA A 92 22.14 -27.98 13.02
CA ALA A 92 21.75 -27.44 11.72
C ALA A 92 20.36 -27.88 11.31
N MET A 93 19.56 -26.93 10.84
CA MET A 93 18.23 -27.23 10.26
C MET A 93 18.38 -27.63 8.80
N GLY A 94 17.62 -28.66 8.39
CA GLY A 94 17.55 -29.04 6.98
C GLY A 94 17.09 -27.89 6.09
N LEU A 95 17.57 -27.87 4.84
CA LEU A 95 17.30 -26.80 3.84
C LEU A 95 15.81 -26.50 3.69
N HIS A 96 14.97 -27.53 3.64
CA HIS A 96 13.51 -27.37 3.51
C HIS A 96 12.90 -26.53 4.65
N LYS A 97 13.29 -26.77 5.89
CA LYS A 97 12.79 -26.01 7.05
C LYS A 97 13.28 -24.55 7.04
N ARG A 98 14.53 -24.30 6.58
CA ARG A 98 15.05 -22.93 6.39
C ARG A 98 14.26 -22.20 5.32
N ALA A 99 14.02 -22.85 4.17
CA ALA A 99 13.22 -22.28 3.08
C ALA A 99 11.79 -21.94 3.53
N THR A 100 11.11 -22.85 4.22
CA THR A 100 9.75 -22.63 4.72
C THR A 100 9.66 -21.44 5.69
N ALA A 101 10.66 -21.25 6.55
CA ALA A 101 10.69 -20.12 7.48
C ALA A 101 10.85 -18.76 6.77
N LEU A 102 11.50 -18.72 5.60
CA LEU A 102 11.70 -17.50 4.82
C LEU A 102 10.53 -17.15 3.89
N VAL A 103 9.67 -18.12 3.55
CA VAL A 103 8.54 -17.90 2.61
C VAL A 103 7.65 -16.74 3.05
N ILE A 104 7.20 -16.72 4.31
CA ILE A 104 6.25 -15.72 4.80
C ILE A 104 6.84 -14.30 4.73
N PRO A 105 8.03 -14.01 5.33
CA PRO A 105 8.58 -12.66 5.27
C PRO A 105 8.91 -12.22 3.83
N VAL A 106 9.30 -13.14 2.94
CA VAL A 106 9.55 -12.82 1.52
C VAL A 106 8.25 -12.49 0.78
N LEU A 107 7.18 -13.27 0.98
CA LEU A 107 5.87 -13.02 0.37
C LEU A 107 5.27 -11.66 0.80
N ILE A 108 5.55 -11.20 2.01
CA ILE A 108 5.10 -9.88 2.48
C ILE A 108 6.05 -8.78 1.98
N LEU A 109 7.37 -9.05 1.94
CA LEU A 109 8.37 -8.09 1.51
C LEU A 109 8.16 -7.60 0.07
N ILE A 110 7.87 -8.52 -0.86
CA ILE A 110 7.74 -8.18 -2.29
C ILE A 110 6.66 -7.12 -2.53
N PRO A 111 5.38 -7.31 -2.15
CA PRO A 111 4.35 -6.31 -2.36
C PRO A 111 4.59 -5.04 -1.53
N SER A 112 5.12 -5.16 -0.31
CA SER A 112 5.43 -3.99 0.51
C SER A 112 6.54 -3.14 -0.10
N ALA A 113 7.61 -3.75 -0.60
CA ALA A 113 8.69 -3.05 -1.30
C ALA A 113 8.20 -2.42 -2.62
N TYR A 114 7.40 -3.14 -3.40
CA TYR A 114 6.83 -2.61 -4.63
C TYR A 114 6.00 -1.34 -4.38
N ASN A 115 5.13 -1.37 -3.38
CA ASN A 115 4.31 -0.21 -3.01
C ASN A 115 5.16 0.92 -2.42
N ALA A 116 6.04 0.62 -1.46
CA ALA A 116 6.86 1.63 -0.79
C ALA A 116 7.83 2.33 -1.75
N LEU A 117 8.57 1.57 -2.56
CA LEU A 117 9.59 2.11 -3.47
C LEU A 117 8.98 2.67 -4.77
N GLY A 118 7.81 2.23 -5.18
CA GLY A 118 7.09 2.75 -6.33
C GLY A 118 6.40 4.07 -6.04
N TYR A 119 5.11 4.01 -5.72
CA TYR A 119 4.33 5.23 -5.48
C TYR A 119 4.64 5.88 -4.12
N GLY A 120 5.02 5.10 -3.10
CA GLY A 120 5.33 5.59 -1.76
C GLY A 120 6.45 6.62 -1.73
N THR A 121 7.50 6.48 -2.55
CA THR A 121 8.58 7.48 -2.65
C THR A 121 8.07 8.84 -3.13
N ARG A 122 7.12 8.87 -4.07
CA ARG A 122 6.49 10.10 -4.56
C ARG A 122 5.72 10.81 -3.44
N VAL A 123 4.97 10.05 -2.64
CA VAL A 123 4.25 10.58 -1.47
C VAL A 123 5.22 11.13 -0.43
N VAL A 124 6.37 10.47 -0.22
CA VAL A 124 7.41 10.98 0.69
C VAL A 124 7.99 12.30 0.18
N PHE A 125 8.29 12.42 -1.12
CA PHE A 125 8.75 13.70 -1.69
C PHE A 125 7.70 14.80 -1.50
N ASP A 126 6.43 14.52 -1.77
CA ASP A 126 5.34 15.48 -1.57
C ASP A 126 5.15 15.88 -0.11
N LEU A 127 5.44 14.97 0.85
CA LEU A 127 5.38 15.28 2.28
C LEU A 127 6.42 16.34 2.68
N PHE A 128 7.60 16.32 2.05
CA PHE A 128 8.66 17.29 2.32
C PHE A 128 8.51 18.59 1.54
N THR A 129 7.99 18.54 0.31
CA THR A 129 7.84 19.72 -0.55
C THR A 129 6.53 20.46 -0.33
N GLY A 130 5.50 19.77 0.19
CA GLY A 130 4.15 20.30 0.31
C GLY A 130 3.44 20.47 -1.05
N PRO A 131 2.22 21.03 -1.03
CA PRO A 131 1.48 21.32 -2.25
C PRO A 131 2.16 22.46 -3.02
N GLN A 132 2.21 22.31 -4.35
CA GLN A 132 2.78 23.29 -5.27
C GLN A 132 1.67 23.86 -6.14
N THR A 133 1.72 25.17 -6.38
CA THR A 133 0.76 25.84 -7.23
C THR A 133 1.16 25.67 -8.69
N VAL A 134 0.26 25.13 -9.50
CA VAL A 134 0.43 24.95 -10.94
C VAL A 134 -0.71 25.62 -11.69
N THR A 135 -0.38 26.30 -12.80
CA THR A 135 -1.37 26.89 -13.69
C THR A 135 -1.68 25.94 -14.83
N VAL A 136 -2.94 25.66 -15.03
CA VAL A 136 -3.47 24.85 -16.13
C VAL A 136 -3.97 25.81 -17.21
N SER A 137 -3.36 25.76 -18.39
CA SER A 137 -3.70 26.62 -19.53
C SER A 137 -4.92 26.12 -20.29
N SER A 138 -5.15 24.81 -20.31
CA SER A 138 -6.34 24.22 -20.92
C SER A 138 -6.68 22.89 -20.27
N CYS A 139 -7.98 22.58 -20.26
CA CYS A 139 -8.47 21.32 -19.73
C CYS A 139 -9.61 20.77 -20.58
N THR A 140 -9.62 19.46 -20.76
CA THR A 140 -10.71 18.72 -21.42
C THR A 140 -11.10 17.50 -20.61
N ARG A 141 -12.38 17.08 -20.71
CA ARG A 141 -12.86 15.86 -20.09
C ARG A 141 -13.20 14.81 -21.13
N GLU A 142 -12.66 13.62 -20.96
CA GLU A 142 -13.06 12.42 -21.68
C GLU A 142 -13.84 11.48 -20.77
N ILE A 143 -14.87 10.83 -21.29
CA ILE A 143 -15.67 9.84 -20.54
C ILE A 143 -15.34 8.46 -21.06
N VAL A 144 -14.75 7.63 -20.20
CA VAL A 144 -14.42 6.24 -20.51
C VAL A 144 -15.37 5.33 -19.74
N SER A 145 -16.21 4.60 -20.47
CA SER A 145 -17.14 3.64 -19.87
C SER A 145 -16.46 2.27 -19.72
N ARG A 146 -16.49 1.74 -18.51
CA ARG A 146 -16.03 0.38 -18.21
C ARG A 146 -17.17 -0.49 -17.70
N ARG A 147 -17.12 -1.79 -17.97
CA ARG A 147 -18.06 -2.76 -17.45
C ARG A 147 -17.48 -3.45 -16.22
N GLU A 148 -18.18 -3.35 -15.11
CA GLU A 148 -17.79 -4.03 -13.87
C GLU A 148 -18.76 -5.15 -13.53
N PRO A 149 -18.29 -6.30 -13.07
CA PRO A 149 -19.15 -7.36 -12.56
C PRO A 149 -19.82 -6.86 -11.27
N HIS A 150 -21.15 -6.94 -11.25
CA HIS A 150 -21.97 -6.59 -10.08
C HIS A 150 -22.77 -7.82 -9.64
N GLY A 151 -22.25 -8.55 -8.66
CA GLY A 151 -22.80 -9.82 -8.23
C GLY A 151 -22.51 -10.96 -9.23
N ARG A 152 -23.22 -12.08 -9.07
CA ARG A 152 -22.90 -13.33 -9.78
C ARG A 152 -23.26 -13.34 -11.26
N TYR A 153 -24.21 -12.47 -11.70
CA TYR A 153 -24.79 -12.53 -13.06
C TYR A 153 -25.09 -11.15 -13.70
N ARG A 154 -24.64 -10.05 -13.10
CA ARG A 154 -24.90 -8.71 -13.62
C ARG A 154 -23.61 -7.96 -13.87
N THR A 155 -23.57 -7.21 -14.95
CA THR A 155 -22.54 -6.21 -15.22
C THR A 155 -23.18 -4.83 -15.18
N VAL A 156 -22.53 -3.89 -14.52
CA VAL A 156 -22.93 -2.49 -14.47
C VAL A 156 -21.92 -1.68 -15.27
N SER A 157 -22.42 -0.76 -16.09
CA SER A 157 -21.57 0.21 -16.77
C SER A 157 -21.22 1.33 -15.81
N VAL A 158 -19.94 1.57 -15.58
CA VAL A 158 -19.40 2.65 -14.75
C VAL A 158 -18.65 3.59 -15.66
N ALA A 159 -18.79 4.89 -15.45
CA ALA A 159 -18.07 5.90 -16.19
C ALA A 159 -16.89 6.41 -15.36
N ASP A 160 -15.71 6.47 -15.97
CA ASP A 160 -14.56 7.17 -15.45
C ASP A 160 -14.42 8.51 -16.19
N TYR A 161 -14.29 9.59 -15.44
CA TYR A 161 -14.03 10.91 -15.98
C TYR A 161 -12.52 11.14 -16.01
N HIS A 162 -11.97 11.24 -17.22
CA HIS A 162 -10.57 11.51 -17.48
C HIS A 162 -10.41 13.01 -17.75
N PHE A 163 -9.87 13.75 -16.80
CA PHE A 163 -9.53 15.16 -16.96
C PHE A 163 -8.11 15.27 -17.49
N ILE A 164 -7.99 15.75 -18.72
CA ILE A 164 -6.70 15.94 -19.40
C ILE A 164 -6.37 17.43 -19.30
N MET A 165 -5.32 17.75 -18.58
CA MET A 165 -4.90 19.10 -18.26
C MET A 165 -3.56 19.40 -18.90
N THR A 166 -3.46 20.52 -19.64
CA THR A 166 -2.20 21.04 -20.15
C THR A 166 -1.73 22.16 -19.23
N LEU A 167 -0.56 22.00 -18.64
CA LEU A 167 0.03 22.99 -17.74
C LEU A 167 0.63 24.14 -18.54
N ALA A 168 0.93 25.27 -17.88
CA ALA A 168 1.54 26.44 -18.50
C ALA A 168 2.93 26.15 -19.12
N ASP A 169 3.65 25.12 -18.61
CA ASP A 169 4.92 24.65 -19.17
C ASP A 169 4.78 23.76 -20.41
N GLY A 170 3.55 23.51 -20.87
CA GLY A 170 3.22 22.62 -21.99
C GLY A 170 3.15 21.14 -21.64
N THR A 171 3.42 20.74 -20.40
CA THR A 171 3.27 19.34 -19.98
C THR A 171 1.80 18.97 -19.84
N THR A 172 1.47 17.71 -20.21
CA THR A 172 0.11 17.21 -20.08
C THR A 172 0.04 16.25 -18.88
N ARG A 173 -0.97 16.46 -18.04
CA ARG A 173 -1.29 15.61 -16.89
C ARG A 173 -2.73 15.12 -16.98
N GLN A 174 -2.95 13.91 -16.50
CA GLN A 174 -4.26 13.29 -16.49
C GLN A 174 -4.67 12.95 -15.06
N THR A 175 -5.93 13.24 -14.75
CA THR A 175 -6.58 12.86 -13.49
C THR A 175 -7.82 12.04 -13.83
N VAL A 176 -7.99 10.91 -13.17
CA VAL A 176 -9.14 10.02 -13.37
C VAL A 176 -10.00 10.04 -12.12
N ILE A 177 -11.30 10.32 -12.30
CA ILE A 177 -12.31 10.34 -11.23
C ILE A 177 -13.42 9.36 -11.61
N ASP A 178 -13.63 8.34 -10.77
CA ASP A 178 -14.76 7.43 -10.90
C ASP A 178 -16.08 8.18 -10.64
N SER A 179 -17.06 8.03 -11.52
CA SER A 179 -18.36 8.71 -11.42
C SER A 179 -19.15 8.40 -10.13
N ARG A 180 -18.77 7.34 -9.42
CA ARG A 180 -19.38 6.93 -8.14
C ARG A 180 -18.75 7.60 -6.93
N VAL A 181 -17.60 8.20 -7.11
CA VAL A 181 -16.85 8.84 -6.02
C VAL A 181 -17.19 10.31 -5.97
N PHE A 182 -17.85 10.71 -4.88
CA PHE A 182 -18.04 12.13 -4.60
C PHE A 182 -16.72 12.71 -4.09
N LEU A 183 -16.29 13.83 -4.67
CA LEU A 183 -15.17 14.56 -4.12
C LEU A 183 -15.60 15.19 -2.80
N ASP A 184 -14.80 15.01 -1.73
CA ASP A 184 -15.06 15.61 -0.42
C ASP A 184 -15.07 17.14 -0.50
N ASP A 185 -14.26 17.69 -1.41
CA ASP A 185 -14.24 19.11 -1.70
C ASP A 185 -15.02 19.41 -2.98
N ARG A 186 -16.26 19.87 -2.79
CA ARG A 186 -17.11 20.33 -3.90
C ARG A 186 -16.47 21.42 -4.74
N ARG A 187 -15.56 22.22 -4.17
CA ARG A 187 -14.87 23.28 -4.90
C ARG A 187 -13.96 22.72 -5.99
N ILE A 188 -13.24 21.64 -5.72
CA ILE A 188 -12.40 20.98 -6.74
C ILE A 188 -13.28 20.51 -7.90
N ASP A 189 -14.41 19.83 -7.58
CA ASP A 189 -15.33 19.32 -8.59
C ASP A 189 -15.96 20.43 -9.42
N GLU A 190 -16.42 21.51 -8.78
CA GLU A 190 -17.02 22.68 -9.45
C GLU A 190 -16.02 23.38 -10.39
N VAL A 191 -14.77 23.54 -9.97
CA VAL A 191 -13.71 24.15 -10.77
C VAL A 191 -13.34 23.27 -11.97
N LEU A 192 -13.11 21.97 -11.74
CA LEU A 192 -12.84 21.02 -12.81
C LEU A 192 -14.01 20.93 -13.80
N TYR A 193 -15.24 20.90 -13.32
CA TYR A 193 -16.41 20.90 -14.18
C TYR A 193 -16.53 22.18 -15.00
N SER A 194 -16.31 23.34 -14.38
CA SER A 194 -16.37 24.63 -15.07
C SER A 194 -15.30 24.77 -16.13
N ALA A 195 -14.04 24.44 -15.80
CA ALA A 195 -12.92 24.58 -16.71
C ALA A 195 -12.89 23.53 -17.83
N CYS A 196 -13.18 22.26 -17.50
CA CYS A 196 -12.96 21.14 -18.41
C CYS A 196 -14.21 20.69 -19.16
N VAL A 197 -15.41 21.08 -18.70
CA VAL A 197 -16.68 20.66 -19.28
C VAL A 197 -17.49 21.79 -19.87
N LYS A 198 -17.68 22.88 -19.11
CA LYS A 198 -18.44 24.04 -19.61
C LYS A 198 -17.63 24.82 -20.63
N ASN A 199 -16.34 25.01 -20.41
CA ASN A 199 -15.46 25.81 -21.24
C ASN A 199 -14.19 25.04 -21.63
N PRO A 200 -14.32 23.90 -22.35
CA PRO A 200 -13.20 23.03 -22.64
C PRO A 200 -12.14 23.75 -23.47
N GLY A 201 -10.91 23.67 -23.02
CA GLY A 201 -9.75 24.20 -23.72
C GLY A 201 -9.55 25.72 -23.68
N THR A 202 -10.45 26.49 -23.06
CA THR A 202 -10.42 27.97 -23.11
C THR A 202 -10.26 28.64 -21.74
N THR A 203 -10.56 27.94 -20.65
CA THR A 203 -10.50 28.49 -19.30
C THR A 203 -9.24 28.05 -18.60
N SER A 204 -8.45 29.01 -18.11
CA SER A 204 -7.33 28.76 -17.22
C SER A 204 -7.84 28.52 -15.80
N MET A 205 -7.09 27.69 -15.07
CA MET A 205 -7.33 27.45 -13.67
C MET A 205 -6.01 27.25 -12.93
N THR A 206 -6.02 27.58 -11.66
CA THR A 206 -4.88 27.39 -10.77
C THR A 206 -5.18 26.25 -9.81
N LEU A 207 -4.26 25.27 -9.73
CA LEU A 207 -4.35 24.11 -8.86
C LEU A 207 -3.20 24.12 -7.86
N ASP A 208 -3.51 23.88 -6.58
CA ASP A 208 -2.52 23.49 -5.60
C ASP A 208 -2.46 21.96 -5.59
N VAL A 209 -1.32 21.39 -5.96
CA VAL A 209 -1.16 19.94 -6.16
C VAL A 209 0.06 19.39 -5.41
N TYR A 210 -0.07 18.20 -4.87
CA TYR A 210 1.07 17.39 -4.49
C TYR A 210 1.71 16.82 -5.76
N TYR A 211 2.78 17.47 -6.20
CA TYR A 211 3.27 17.39 -7.59
C TYR A 211 3.71 15.98 -8.00
N TYR A 212 4.39 15.24 -7.12
CA TYR A 212 4.92 13.91 -7.44
C TYR A 212 3.84 12.82 -7.45
N SER A 213 2.86 12.89 -6.53
CA SER A 213 1.72 11.97 -6.47
C SER A 213 0.54 12.43 -7.32
N TRP A 214 0.55 13.67 -7.78
CA TRP A 214 -0.48 14.31 -8.58
C TRP A 214 -1.86 14.30 -7.91
N ILE A 215 -1.90 14.69 -6.65
CA ILE A 215 -3.15 14.86 -5.90
C ILE A 215 -3.47 16.34 -5.84
N ILE A 216 -4.65 16.70 -6.30
CA ILE A 216 -5.15 18.06 -6.22
C ILE A 216 -5.57 18.33 -4.78
N ASP A 217 -4.97 19.31 -4.14
CA ASP A 217 -5.32 19.79 -2.80
C ASP A 217 -6.41 20.85 -2.85
N GLN A 218 -6.25 21.82 -3.73
CA GLN A 218 -7.20 22.91 -3.99
C GLN A 218 -7.26 23.23 -5.48
N ALA A 219 -8.40 23.80 -5.91
CA ALA A 219 -8.60 24.28 -7.27
C ALA A 219 -9.29 25.64 -7.26
N ARG A 220 -8.88 26.54 -8.20
CA ARG A 220 -9.45 27.88 -8.38
C ARG A 220 -9.54 28.20 -9.87
N LEU A 221 -10.58 28.92 -10.27
CA LEU A 221 -10.67 29.51 -11.59
C LEU A 221 -9.93 30.86 -11.58
N ASP A 222 -9.18 31.15 -12.64
CA ASP A 222 -8.49 32.42 -12.82
C ASP A 222 -9.43 33.50 -13.39
#